data_672c2d34155004c7a3cd155e397e1b74
#
_entry.id   672c2d34155004c7a3cd155e397e1b74
#
_cell.length_a   1.000
_cell.length_b   1.000
_cell.length_c   1.000
_cell.angle_alpha   90.00
_cell.angle_beta   90.00
_cell.angle_gamma   90.00
#
_symmetry.space_group_name_H-M   'P 1'
#
loop_
_entity.id
_entity.type
_entity.pdbx_description
1 polymer ?
#
loop_
_entity_poly.entity_id
_entity_poly.type
_entity_poly.pdbx_seq_one_letter_code
_entity_poly.pdbx_strand_id
1 'polypeptide(L)'
;MSKRKFSASYVALLLVGLILALVPLATGGSPYYSRITTLMLIYTAYAVAFNMIFGHTKQLFLCLGALAGCSAYLSVVLTRTLALSPWITIPLGILLAGFLGGLFSYVSVRRGLGVIFLGVVTLAFSLIFYNLILGLREYTNGETGIVTKGLGVGILESSWSSYYVFLAVLMLSLLLYHFVMSSRMGVAFRALSDDELTAELAGIDVTSYKVFAAAIGSLLMGIVGSFYAYYNGLISPALFSLVSVDIVVLITLSSGGMGTLLGPVLGGAVVAIIDELVRPFGQLNVLVYGALLIVLFAAFRQGLVSVLRKMVKFQIP
;
A
#
# COMPACT_ATOMS: atom_id res chain seq x y z
N MET A 1 -26.46 -10.22 4.34
CA MET A 1 -26.02 -8.83 4.67
C MET A 1 -27.06 -7.85 4.16
N SER A 2 -27.58 -6.96 5.05
CA SER A 2 -28.68 -6.06 4.72
C SER A 2 -28.29 -5.05 3.63
N LYS A 3 -29.15 -4.83 2.63
CA LYS A 3 -28.99 -3.80 1.56
C LYS A 3 -28.63 -2.41 2.12
N ARG A 4 -29.02 -2.08 3.37
CA ARG A 4 -28.68 -0.83 4.07
C ARG A 4 -27.19 -0.69 4.41
N LYS A 5 -26.48 -1.77 4.80
CA LYS A 5 -25.02 -1.71 5.08
C LYS A 5 -24.20 -1.54 3.81
N PHE A 6 -24.68 -2.08 2.70
CA PHE A 6 -24.05 -1.97 1.39
C PHE A 6 -24.08 -0.50 0.89
N SER A 7 -25.24 0.15 1.01
CA SER A 7 -25.41 1.56 0.66
C SER A 7 -24.53 2.50 1.50
N ALA A 8 -24.41 2.27 2.81
CA ALA A 8 -23.60 3.11 3.70
C ALA A 8 -22.10 3.11 3.38
N SER A 9 -21.55 1.98 2.95
CA SER A 9 -20.12 1.88 2.57
C SER A 9 -19.82 2.64 1.29
N TYR A 10 -20.70 2.60 0.28
CA TYR A 10 -20.53 3.41 -0.94
C TYR A 10 -20.63 4.90 -0.64
N VAL A 11 -21.55 5.31 0.22
CA VAL A 11 -21.66 6.71 0.65
C VAL A 11 -20.39 7.16 1.36
N ALA A 12 -19.83 6.33 2.24
CA ALA A 12 -18.56 6.62 2.91
C ALA A 12 -17.40 6.76 1.92
N LEU A 13 -17.30 5.88 0.91
CA LEU A 13 -16.28 5.97 -0.14
C LEU A 13 -16.42 7.25 -0.97
N LEU A 14 -17.64 7.60 -1.36
CA LEU A 14 -17.93 8.83 -2.11
C LEU A 14 -17.59 10.08 -1.28
N LEU A 15 -17.93 10.09 0.01
CA LEU A 15 -17.59 11.20 0.91
C LEU A 15 -16.07 11.34 1.07
N VAL A 16 -15.34 10.24 1.28
CA VAL A 16 -13.87 10.27 1.36
C VAL A 16 -13.28 10.77 0.04
N GLY A 17 -13.74 10.26 -1.09
CA GLY A 17 -13.29 10.73 -2.41
C GLY A 17 -13.55 12.22 -2.63
N LEU A 18 -14.75 12.69 -2.25
CA LEU A 18 -15.12 14.10 -2.36
C LEU A 18 -14.26 15.00 -1.46
N ILE A 19 -14.08 14.61 -0.19
CA ILE A 19 -13.24 15.36 0.76
C ILE A 19 -11.80 15.45 0.23
N LEU A 20 -11.22 14.33 -0.21
CA LEU A 20 -9.87 14.31 -0.77
C LEU A 20 -9.79 15.11 -2.07
N ALA A 21 -10.80 15.07 -2.94
CA ALA A 21 -10.82 15.87 -4.17
C ALA A 21 -10.86 17.38 -3.92
N LEU A 22 -11.38 17.81 -2.77
CA LEU A 22 -11.43 19.23 -2.38
C LEU A 22 -10.14 19.73 -1.71
N VAL A 23 -9.25 18.85 -1.24
CA VAL A 23 -7.99 19.22 -0.58
C VAL A 23 -7.15 20.19 -1.41
N PRO A 24 -6.96 19.99 -2.73
CA PRO A 24 -6.23 20.94 -3.56
C PRO A 24 -6.80 22.36 -3.56
N LEU A 25 -8.11 22.50 -3.53
CA LEU A 25 -8.76 23.81 -3.47
C LEU A 25 -8.50 24.51 -2.12
N ALA A 26 -8.46 23.77 -1.04
CA ALA A 26 -8.20 24.30 0.31
C ALA A 26 -6.73 24.71 0.50
N THR A 27 -5.79 24.08 -0.22
CA THR A 27 -4.34 24.35 -0.11
C THR A 27 -3.85 25.50 -0.99
N GLY A 28 -4.73 26.18 -1.71
CA GLY A 28 -4.41 27.37 -2.49
C GLY A 28 -3.38 27.20 -3.59
N GLY A 29 -3.16 25.98 -4.09
CA GLY A 29 -2.26 25.72 -5.21
C GLY A 29 -0.77 25.60 -4.86
N SER A 30 -0.41 25.61 -3.59
CA SER A 30 0.99 25.49 -3.17
C SER A 30 1.58 24.14 -3.59
N PRO A 31 2.73 24.09 -4.32
CA PRO A 31 3.39 22.85 -4.70
C PRO A 31 3.84 22.02 -3.50
N TYR A 32 4.15 22.68 -2.41
CA TYR A 32 4.57 22.07 -1.15
C TYR A 32 3.46 21.18 -0.55
N TYR A 33 2.27 21.75 -0.33
CA TYR A 33 1.13 20.96 0.19
C TYR A 33 0.64 19.91 -0.79
N SER A 34 0.72 20.19 -2.10
CA SER A 34 0.40 19.19 -3.12
C SER A 34 1.29 17.96 -3.02
N ARG A 35 2.60 18.14 -2.79
CA ARG A 35 3.55 17.03 -2.62
C ARG A 35 3.24 16.19 -1.38
N ILE A 36 3.00 16.82 -0.23
CA ILE A 36 2.69 16.13 1.03
C ILE A 36 1.41 15.31 0.90
N THR A 37 0.35 15.93 0.37
CA THR A 37 -0.92 15.26 0.20
C THR A 37 -0.86 14.13 -0.84
N THR A 38 -0.04 14.28 -1.90
CA THR A 38 0.21 13.19 -2.86
C THR A 38 0.93 12.01 -2.21
N LEU A 39 1.96 12.25 -1.39
CA LEU A 39 2.65 11.19 -0.64
C LEU A 39 1.69 10.49 0.34
N MET A 40 0.83 11.26 1.02
CA MET A 40 -0.23 10.69 1.85
C MET A 40 -1.12 9.72 1.06
N LEU A 41 -1.56 10.10 -0.16
CA LEU A 41 -2.37 9.22 -1.02
C LEU A 41 -1.61 7.96 -1.43
N ILE A 42 -0.32 8.08 -1.76
CA ILE A 42 0.56 6.96 -2.13
C ILE A 42 0.67 5.96 -0.97
N TYR A 43 1.06 6.42 0.22
CA TYR A 43 1.18 5.53 1.39
C TYR A 43 -0.17 4.95 1.83
N THR A 44 -1.24 5.72 1.71
CA THR A 44 -2.59 5.21 1.96
C THR A 44 -2.96 4.10 0.95
N ALA A 45 -2.66 4.27 -0.33
CA ALA A 45 -2.93 3.25 -1.35
C ALA A 45 -2.11 1.98 -1.11
N TYR A 46 -0.84 2.11 -0.73
CA TYR A 46 -0.03 0.97 -0.27
C TYR A 46 -0.65 0.29 0.96
N ALA A 47 -1.12 1.06 1.93
CA ALA A 47 -1.75 0.50 3.13
C ALA A 47 -3.08 -0.21 2.82
N VAL A 48 -3.89 0.27 1.86
CA VAL A 48 -5.08 -0.44 1.37
C VAL A 48 -4.69 -1.77 0.73
N ALA A 49 -3.64 -1.78 -0.11
CA ALA A 49 -3.13 -2.99 -0.74
C ALA A 49 -2.62 -4.00 0.31
N PHE A 50 -1.87 -3.54 1.31
CA PHE A 50 -1.39 -4.38 2.41
C PHE A 50 -2.52 -4.86 3.32
N ASN A 51 -3.56 -4.07 3.53
CA ASN A 51 -4.74 -4.45 4.29
C ASN A 51 -5.48 -5.64 3.65
N MET A 52 -5.40 -5.80 2.32
CA MET A 52 -5.92 -6.97 1.62
C MET A 52 -5.17 -8.24 2.03
N ILE A 53 -3.84 -8.14 2.17
CA ILE A 53 -2.96 -9.26 2.51
C ILE A 53 -3.00 -9.51 4.02
N PHE A 54 -2.52 -8.56 4.81
CA PHE A 54 -2.32 -8.74 6.24
C PHE A 54 -3.61 -8.62 7.06
N GLY A 55 -4.47 -7.68 6.69
CA GLY A 55 -5.69 -7.38 7.46
C GLY A 55 -6.69 -8.52 7.52
N HIS A 56 -6.68 -9.43 6.54
CA HIS A 56 -7.67 -10.52 6.45
C HIS A 56 -7.05 -11.91 6.47
N THR A 57 -5.84 -12.08 5.94
CA THR A 57 -5.21 -13.41 5.87
C THR A 57 -4.05 -13.57 6.85
N LYS A 58 -3.75 -12.54 7.63
CA LYS A 58 -2.66 -12.50 8.62
C LYS A 58 -1.29 -12.87 8.03
N GLN A 59 -1.10 -12.70 6.72
CA GLN A 59 0.17 -12.93 6.05
C GLN A 59 1.04 -11.67 6.18
N LEU A 60 2.08 -11.74 7.01
CA LEU A 60 3.01 -10.63 7.19
C LEU A 60 4.01 -10.59 6.03
N PHE A 61 3.80 -9.69 5.09
CA PHE A 61 4.75 -9.42 4.00
C PHE A 61 5.62 -8.21 4.39
N LEU A 62 6.93 -8.42 4.48
CA LEU A 62 7.94 -7.38 4.67
C LEU A 62 8.75 -7.18 3.39
N CYS A 63 8.06 -7.21 2.25
CA CYS A 63 8.62 -6.98 0.91
C CYS A 63 7.71 -6.09 0.07
N LEU A 64 6.90 -5.24 0.70
CA LEU A 64 5.93 -4.39 0.00
C LEU A 64 6.67 -3.44 -0.95
N GLY A 65 7.74 -2.80 -0.44
CA GLY A 65 8.63 -1.97 -1.23
C GLY A 65 9.29 -2.73 -2.38
N ALA A 66 9.77 -3.96 -2.12
CA ALA A 66 10.38 -4.77 -3.17
C ALA A 66 9.39 -5.18 -4.26
N LEU A 67 8.15 -5.54 -3.91
CA LEU A 67 7.09 -5.85 -4.89
C LEU A 67 6.74 -4.64 -5.76
N ALA A 68 6.56 -3.48 -5.12
CA ALA A 68 6.35 -2.21 -5.81
C ALA A 68 7.55 -1.84 -6.69
N GLY A 69 8.76 -2.03 -6.16
CA GLY A 69 10.03 -1.80 -6.86
C GLY A 69 10.22 -2.73 -8.06
N CYS A 70 9.89 -4.01 -7.95
CA CYS A 70 9.95 -4.95 -9.09
C CYS A 70 9.08 -4.46 -10.25
N SER A 71 7.85 -4.01 -9.95
CA SER A 71 6.96 -3.45 -10.96
C SER A 71 7.54 -2.18 -11.58
N ALA A 72 8.02 -1.26 -10.74
CA ALA A 72 8.57 0.02 -11.15
C ALA A 72 9.84 -0.14 -12.00
N TYR A 73 10.81 -0.93 -11.53
CA TYR A 73 12.06 -1.16 -12.25
C TYR A 73 11.84 -1.91 -13.55
N LEU A 74 11.00 -2.95 -13.57
CA LEU A 74 10.68 -3.65 -14.82
C LEU A 74 10.08 -2.67 -15.84
N SER A 75 9.13 -1.84 -15.43
CA SER A 75 8.52 -0.85 -16.32
C SER A 75 9.55 0.14 -16.85
N VAL A 76 10.36 0.76 -15.99
CA VAL A 76 11.33 1.79 -16.37
C VAL A 76 12.46 1.21 -17.21
N VAL A 77 12.99 0.04 -16.86
CA VAL A 77 14.08 -0.62 -17.61
C VAL A 77 13.60 -1.03 -19.00
N LEU A 78 12.42 -1.65 -19.13
CA LEU A 78 11.88 -2.01 -20.45
C LEU A 78 11.59 -0.76 -21.32
N THR A 79 11.09 0.29 -20.74
CA THR A 79 10.87 1.56 -21.46
C THR A 79 12.19 2.15 -21.95
N ARG A 80 13.26 2.06 -21.15
CA ARG A 80 14.58 2.59 -21.49
C ARG A 80 15.32 1.73 -22.53
N THR A 81 15.32 0.40 -22.35
CA THR A 81 16.11 -0.53 -23.18
C THR A 81 15.44 -0.88 -24.48
N LEU A 82 14.13 -1.10 -24.47
CA LEU A 82 13.36 -1.54 -25.64
C LEU A 82 12.58 -0.37 -26.29
N ALA A 83 12.70 0.85 -25.76
CA ALA A 83 11.96 2.04 -26.21
C ALA A 83 10.42 1.82 -26.28
N LEU A 84 9.91 0.90 -25.43
CA LEU A 84 8.47 0.61 -25.35
C LEU A 84 7.74 1.74 -24.63
N SER A 85 6.48 1.94 -24.99
CA SER A 85 5.62 2.90 -24.28
C SER A 85 5.43 2.49 -22.80
N PRO A 86 5.50 3.43 -21.84
CA PRO A 86 5.20 3.17 -20.42
C PRO A 86 3.84 2.49 -20.21
N TRP A 87 2.87 2.79 -21.06
CA TRP A 87 1.52 2.20 -20.99
C TRP A 87 1.47 0.69 -21.25
N ILE A 88 2.50 0.12 -21.89
CA ILE A 88 2.65 -1.33 -22.11
C ILE A 88 3.50 -1.93 -20.99
N THR A 89 4.57 -1.23 -20.57
CA THR A 89 5.53 -1.76 -19.61
C THR A 89 5.01 -1.73 -18.17
N ILE A 90 4.17 -0.76 -17.80
CA ILE A 90 3.50 -0.68 -16.50
C ILE A 90 2.64 -1.93 -16.23
N PRO A 91 1.70 -2.34 -17.10
CA PRO A 91 0.95 -3.58 -16.90
C PRO A 91 1.82 -4.82 -16.72
N LEU A 92 2.93 -4.94 -17.47
CA LEU A 92 3.86 -6.06 -17.32
C LEU A 92 4.52 -6.07 -15.93
N GLY A 93 4.93 -4.91 -15.43
CA GLY A 93 5.46 -4.76 -14.07
C GLY A 93 4.44 -5.14 -13.01
N ILE A 94 3.20 -4.67 -13.15
CA ILE A 94 2.08 -4.98 -12.24
C ILE A 94 1.83 -6.50 -12.18
N LEU A 95 1.80 -7.16 -13.33
CA LEU A 95 1.63 -8.62 -13.41
C LEU A 95 2.77 -9.36 -12.72
N LEU A 96 4.02 -8.89 -12.87
CA LEU A 96 5.17 -9.46 -12.17
C LEU A 96 5.01 -9.33 -10.65
N ALA A 97 4.63 -8.17 -10.14
CA ALA A 97 4.40 -7.96 -8.70
C ALA A 97 3.30 -8.90 -8.16
N GLY A 98 2.18 -9.01 -8.87
CA GLY A 98 1.09 -9.92 -8.51
C GLY A 98 1.50 -11.38 -8.52
N PHE A 99 2.28 -11.80 -9.52
CA PHE A 99 2.82 -13.16 -9.63
C PHE A 99 3.74 -13.48 -8.44
N LEU A 100 4.70 -12.58 -8.13
CA LEU A 100 5.63 -12.76 -7.02
C LEU A 100 4.89 -12.84 -5.67
N GLY A 101 3.94 -11.94 -5.41
CA GLY A 101 3.16 -11.96 -4.18
C GLY A 101 2.32 -13.23 -4.04
N GLY A 102 1.66 -13.66 -5.12
CA GLY A 102 0.95 -14.94 -5.17
C GLY A 102 1.86 -16.13 -4.92
N LEU A 103 3.06 -16.13 -5.52
CA LEU A 103 4.07 -17.18 -5.35
C LEU A 103 4.54 -17.28 -3.89
N PHE A 104 4.87 -16.15 -3.23
CA PHE A 104 5.26 -16.15 -1.82
C PHE A 104 4.15 -16.70 -0.92
N SER A 105 2.92 -16.29 -1.16
CA SER A 105 1.78 -16.81 -0.42
C SER A 105 1.58 -18.31 -0.65
N TYR A 106 1.64 -18.77 -1.90
CA TYR A 106 1.49 -20.19 -2.24
C TYR A 106 2.55 -21.06 -1.56
N VAL A 107 3.82 -20.66 -1.64
CA VAL A 107 4.92 -21.38 -0.98
C VAL A 107 4.75 -21.38 0.53
N SER A 108 4.37 -20.25 1.11
CA SER A 108 4.15 -20.10 2.55
C SER A 108 3.08 -21.06 3.05
N VAL A 109 1.92 -21.08 2.42
CA VAL A 109 0.80 -21.93 2.85
C VAL A 109 1.10 -23.41 2.63
N ARG A 110 1.67 -23.77 1.48
CA ARG A 110 2.05 -25.17 1.17
C ARG A 110 3.12 -25.73 2.11
N ARG A 111 4.00 -24.90 2.63
CA ARG A 111 5.04 -25.27 3.58
C ARG A 111 4.63 -25.08 5.04
N GLY A 112 3.41 -24.64 5.31
CA GLY A 112 2.93 -24.40 6.67
C GLY A 112 3.74 -23.35 7.43
N LEU A 113 4.25 -22.32 6.72
CA LEU A 113 5.07 -21.29 7.34
C LEU A 113 4.21 -20.41 8.26
N GLY A 114 4.63 -20.27 9.50
CA GLY A 114 4.01 -19.34 10.44
C GLY A 114 4.16 -17.87 10.00
N VAL A 115 3.34 -16.99 10.56
CA VAL A 115 3.27 -15.56 10.21
C VAL A 115 4.64 -14.88 10.29
N ILE A 116 5.38 -15.13 11.39
CA ILE A 116 6.71 -14.54 11.62
C ILE A 116 7.72 -15.06 10.60
N PHE A 117 7.70 -16.37 10.32
CA PHE A 117 8.64 -16.97 9.38
C PHE A 117 8.42 -16.47 7.95
N LEU A 118 7.16 -16.30 7.54
CA LEU A 118 6.83 -15.65 6.28
C LEU A 118 7.37 -14.21 6.22
N GLY A 119 7.26 -13.45 7.32
CA GLY A 119 7.86 -12.12 7.44
C GLY A 119 9.36 -12.14 7.20
N VAL A 120 10.10 -13.09 7.79
CA VAL A 120 11.55 -13.22 7.59
C VAL A 120 11.90 -13.58 6.14
N VAL A 121 11.17 -14.50 5.52
CA VAL A 121 11.39 -14.90 4.11
C VAL A 121 11.15 -13.72 3.17
N THR A 122 10.06 -12.98 3.37
CA THR A 122 9.75 -11.81 2.55
C THR A 122 10.71 -10.65 2.80
N LEU A 123 11.21 -10.49 4.04
CA LEU A 123 12.29 -9.54 4.35
C LEU A 123 13.58 -9.90 3.60
N ALA A 124 13.97 -11.19 3.60
CA ALA A 124 15.12 -11.65 2.83
C ALA A 124 14.97 -11.32 1.34
N PHE A 125 13.76 -11.50 0.78
CA PHE A 125 13.49 -11.09 -0.60
C PHE A 125 13.66 -9.57 -0.81
N SER A 126 13.23 -8.74 0.14
CA SER A 126 13.43 -7.29 0.07
C SER A 126 14.92 -6.93 -0.01
N LEU A 127 15.77 -7.62 0.78
CA LEU A 127 17.23 -7.44 0.73
C LEU A 127 17.83 -7.97 -0.58
N ILE A 128 17.35 -9.10 -1.09
CA ILE A 128 17.76 -9.65 -2.39
C ILE A 128 17.42 -8.66 -3.50
N PHE A 129 16.20 -8.12 -3.52
CA PHE A 129 15.78 -7.11 -4.49
C PHE A 129 16.70 -5.88 -4.46
N TYR A 130 16.96 -5.33 -3.27
CA TYR A 130 17.85 -4.16 -3.11
C TYR A 130 19.24 -4.43 -3.70
N ASN A 131 19.87 -5.56 -3.34
CA ASN A 131 21.20 -5.93 -3.83
C ASN A 131 21.20 -6.30 -5.31
N LEU A 132 20.12 -6.91 -5.82
CA LEU A 132 19.97 -7.20 -7.25
C LEU A 132 19.99 -5.91 -8.08
N ILE A 133 19.25 -4.89 -7.64
CA ILE A 133 19.26 -3.60 -8.33
C ILE A 133 20.64 -2.96 -8.29
N LEU A 134 21.36 -3.05 -7.16
CA LEU A 134 22.74 -2.55 -7.07
C LEU A 134 23.70 -3.33 -7.97
N GLY A 135 23.52 -4.64 -8.11
CA GLY A 135 24.37 -5.50 -8.94
C GLY A 135 24.15 -5.31 -10.45
N LEU A 136 22.92 -5.03 -10.87
CA LEU A 136 22.56 -4.83 -12.28
C LEU A 136 22.84 -3.42 -12.78
N ARG A 137 24.03 -2.84 -12.46
CA ARG A 137 24.39 -1.45 -12.76
C ARG A 137 24.22 -1.04 -14.22
N GLU A 138 24.47 -1.93 -15.15
CA GLU A 138 24.33 -1.66 -16.60
C GLU A 138 22.90 -1.24 -16.99
N TYR A 139 21.88 -1.79 -16.32
CA TYR A 139 20.47 -1.53 -16.61
C TYR A 139 19.85 -0.53 -15.65
N THR A 140 20.27 -0.55 -14.37
CA THR A 140 19.63 0.18 -13.28
C THR A 140 20.37 1.44 -12.85
N ASN A 141 21.61 1.63 -13.30
CA ASN A 141 22.59 2.60 -12.80
C ASN A 141 22.92 2.43 -11.29
N GLY A 142 22.50 1.32 -10.64
CA GLY A 142 22.78 1.03 -9.23
C GLY A 142 22.24 2.09 -8.27
N GLU A 143 23.10 2.63 -7.41
CA GLU A 143 22.70 3.64 -6.41
C GLU A 143 22.31 4.99 -7.00
N THR A 144 22.93 5.39 -8.13
CA THR A 144 22.63 6.69 -8.77
C THR A 144 21.22 6.74 -9.34
N GLY A 145 20.65 5.57 -9.62
CA GLY A 145 19.29 5.44 -10.10
C GLY A 145 19.10 5.80 -11.58
N ILE A 146 17.87 5.65 -12.03
CA ILE A 146 17.45 5.94 -13.41
C ILE A 146 16.55 7.16 -13.40
N VAL A 147 16.90 8.17 -14.18
CA VAL A 147 15.99 9.30 -14.46
C VAL A 147 14.86 8.80 -15.37
N THR A 148 13.63 8.94 -14.93
CA THR A 148 12.46 8.58 -15.73
C THR A 148 12.04 9.76 -16.60
N LYS A 149 11.84 9.51 -17.90
CA LYS A 149 11.09 10.42 -18.74
C LYS A 149 9.62 10.26 -18.36
N GLY A 150 8.90 11.36 -18.14
CA GLY A 150 7.47 11.30 -17.76
C GLY A 150 6.65 10.35 -18.63
N LEU A 151 5.37 10.15 -18.28
CA LEU A 151 4.47 9.23 -19.02
C LEU A 151 4.14 9.68 -20.46
N GLY A 152 4.73 10.78 -20.91
CA GLY A 152 4.57 11.31 -22.29
C GLY A 152 3.23 12.01 -22.59
N VAL A 153 2.37 12.17 -21.60
CA VAL A 153 1.00 12.73 -21.75
C VAL A 153 0.76 13.91 -20.80
N GLY A 154 1.81 14.47 -20.17
CA GLY A 154 1.67 15.58 -19.21
C GLY A 154 0.93 15.22 -17.90
N ILE A 155 0.53 13.96 -17.75
CA ILE A 155 -0.35 13.51 -16.65
C ILE A 155 0.33 13.63 -15.28
N LEU A 156 1.66 13.48 -15.19
CA LEU A 156 2.42 13.60 -13.94
C LEU A 156 3.37 14.81 -13.92
N GLU A 157 3.25 15.72 -14.88
CA GLU A 157 4.15 16.88 -15.00
C GLU A 157 3.74 18.04 -14.08
N SER A 158 2.44 18.18 -13.81
CA SER A 158 1.96 19.19 -12.86
C SER A 158 1.66 18.57 -11.50
N SER A 159 1.92 19.32 -10.43
CA SER A 159 1.66 18.88 -9.04
C SER A 159 0.19 18.49 -8.82
N TRP A 160 -0.73 19.17 -9.48
CA TRP A 160 -2.18 18.93 -9.38
C TRP A 160 -2.62 17.69 -10.15
N SER A 161 -2.07 17.52 -11.34
CA SER A 161 -2.35 16.35 -12.18
C SER A 161 -1.90 15.08 -11.47
N SER A 162 -0.69 15.09 -10.90
CA SER A 162 -0.15 13.98 -10.12
C SER A 162 -1.04 13.63 -8.91
N TYR A 163 -1.53 14.64 -8.19
CA TYR A 163 -2.44 14.43 -7.06
C TYR A 163 -3.71 13.67 -7.48
N TYR A 164 -4.37 14.11 -8.56
CA TYR A 164 -5.60 13.46 -9.03
C TYR A 164 -5.36 12.05 -9.59
N VAL A 165 -4.19 11.79 -10.17
CA VAL A 165 -3.80 10.43 -10.58
C VAL A 165 -3.72 9.51 -9.36
N PHE A 166 -3.01 9.93 -8.29
CA PHE A 166 -2.92 9.12 -7.09
C PHE A 166 -4.24 9.03 -6.32
N LEU A 167 -5.06 10.06 -6.36
CA LEU A 167 -6.43 9.98 -5.86
C LEU A 167 -7.24 8.91 -6.62
N ALA A 168 -7.14 8.87 -7.95
CA ALA A 168 -7.80 7.85 -8.76
C ALA A 168 -7.27 6.43 -8.43
N VAL A 169 -5.95 6.27 -8.25
CA VAL A 169 -5.34 4.99 -7.84
C VAL A 169 -5.83 4.57 -6.45
N LEU A 170 -5.89 5.48 -5.49
CA LEU A 170 -6.43 5.21 -4.16
C LEU A 170 -7.91 4.81 -4.22
N MET A 171 -8.73 5.56 -4.96
CA MET A 171 -10.16 5.25 -5.10
C MET A 171 -10.38 3.91 -5.79
N LEU A 172 -9.58 3.58 -6.81
CA LEU A 172 -9.59 2.26 -7.45
C LEU A 172 -9.25 1.16 -6.44
N SER A 173 -8.22 1.36 -5.63
CA SER A 173 -7.79 0.41 -4.59
C SER A 173 -8.88 0.20 -3.53
N LEU A 174 -9.53 1.27 -3.06
CA LEU A 174 -10.62 1.21 -2.09
C LEU A 174 -11.87 0.55 -2.67
N LEU A 175 -12.21 0.84 -3.93
CA LEU A 175 -13.35 0.22 -4.62
C LEU A 175 -13.10 -1.28 -4.82
N LEU A 176 -11.91 -1.67 -5.25
CA LEU A 176 -11.53 -3.06 -5.43
C LEU A 176 -11.55 -3.81 -4.09
N TYR A 177 -10.98 -3.21 -3.04
CA TYR A 177 -11.06 -3.74 -1.68
C TYR A 177 -12.53 -3.94 -1.25
N HIS A 178 -13.37 -2.92 -1.42
CA HIS A 178 -14.79 -3.01 -1.07
C HIS A 178 -15.52 -4.08 -1.88
N PHE A 179 -15.26 -4.18 -3.19
CA PHE A 179 -15.85 -5.19 -4.06
C PHE A 179 -15.50 -6.61 -3.61
N VAL A 180 -14.21 -6.88 -3.33
CA VAL A 180 -13.76 -8.18 -2.84
C VAL A 180 -14.39 -8.50 -1.48
N MET A 181 -14.39 -7.54 -0.53
CA MET A 181 -14.91 -7.74 0.82
C MET A 181 -16.44 -7.87 0.88
N SER A 182 -17.16 -7.37 -0.11
CA SER A 182 -18.63 -7.52 -0.23
C SER A 182 -19.06 -8.79 -0.95
N SER A 183 -18.13 -9.47 -1.62
CA SER A 183 -18.36 -10.72 -2.35
C SER A 183 -18.36 -11.95 -1.41
N ARG A 184 -18.58 -13.14 -1.99
CA ARG A 184 -18.41 -14.43 -1.28
C ARG A 184 -17.01 -14.61 -0.72
N MET A 185 -15.99 -14.08 -1.40
CA MET A 185 -14.61 -14.07 -0.92
C MET A 185 -14.46 -13.33 0.40
N GLY A 186 -15.15 -12.20 0.58
CA GLY A 186 -15.12 -11.46 1.84
C GLY A 186 -15.72 -12.22 3.03
N VAL A 187 -16.62 -13.19 2.79
CA VAL A 187 -17.11 -14.10 3.86
C VAL A 187 -16.00 -15.07 4.24
N ALA A 188 -15.34 -15.67 3.26
CA ALA A 188 -14.20 -16.57 3.49
C ALA A 188 -13.04 -15.85 4.20
N PHE A 189 -12.70 -14.63 3.81
CA PHE A 189 -11.66 -13.83 4.45
C PHE A 189 -11.97 -13.51 5.93
N ARG A 190 -13.23 -13.25 6.27
CA ARG A 190 -13.63 -13.07 7.68
C ARG A 190 -13.47 -14.35 8.48
N ALA A 191 -13.91 -15.49 7.93
CA ALA A 191 -13.72 -16.79 8.58
C ALA A 191 -12.24 -17.11 8.81
N LEU A 192 -11.39 -16.87 7.79
CA LEU A 192 -9.92 -17.02 7.91
C LEU A 192 -9.30 -16.08 8.95
N SER A 193 -9.82 -14.85 9.03
CA SER A 193 -9.33 -13.87 10.01
C SER A 193 -9.69 -14.24 11.44
N ASP A 194 -10.84 -14.89 11.65
CA ASP A 194 -11.29 -15.34 12.98
C ASP A 194 -10.47 -16.57 13.42
N ASP A 195 -10.56 -17.67 12.70
CA ASP A 195 -9.80 -18.90 12.95
C ASP A 195 -9.58 -19.69 11.66
N GLU A 196 -8.30 -19.85 11.29
CA GLU A 196 -7.88 -20.52 10.06
C GLU A 196 -8.25 -22.02 10.06
N LEU A 197 -8.02 -22.69 11.20
CA LEU A 197 -8.31 -24.11 11.33
C LEU A 197 -9.82 -24.39 11.25
N THR A 198 -10.62 -23.58 11.91
CA THR A 198 -12.08 -23.69 11.85
C THR A 198 -12.61 -23.42 10.44
N ALA A 199 -12.02 -22.47 9.71
CA ALA A 199 -12.37 -22.18 8.32
C ALA A 199 -12.06 -23.37 7.39
N GLU A 200 -10.90 -24.02 7.58
CA GLU A 200 -10.49 -25.20 6.81
C GLU A 200 -11.44 -26.39 7.09
N LEU A 201 -11.77 -26.65 8.36
CA LEU A 201 -12.74 -27.68 8.74
C LEU A 201 -14.15 -27.41 8.20
N ALA A 202 -14.51 -26.15 7.96
CA ALA A 202 -15.77 -25.77 7.30
C ALA A 202 -15.71 -25.89 5.77
N GLY A 203 -14.62 -26.41 5.19
CA GLY A 203 -14.45 -26.66 3.75
C GLY A 203 -13.97 -25.45 2.95
N ILE A 204 -13.44 -24.41 3.61
CA ILE A 204 -12.87 -23.25 2.91
C ILE A 204 -11.44 -23.60 2.46
N ASP A 205 -11.15 -23.47 1.17
CA ASP A 205 -9.77 -23.64 0.65
C ASP A 205 -8.88 -22.46 1.05
N VAL A 206 -8.25 -22.60 2.23
CA VAL A 206 -7.37 -21.60 2.83
C VAL A 206 -6.26 -21.18 1.87
N THR A 207 -5.68 -22.15 1.14
CA THR A 207 -4.57 -21.89 0.21
C THR A 207 -4.99 -20.94 -0.90
N SER A 208 -6.07 -21.25 -1.60
CA SER A 208 -6.55 -20.44 -2.72
C SER A 208 -6.93 -19.02 -2.28
N TYR A 209 -7.59 -18.86 -1.14
CA TYR A 209 -7.97 -17.53 -0.64
C TYR A 209 -6.76 -16.70 -0.21
N LYS A 210 -5.78 -17.29 0.48
CA LYS A 210 -4.55 -16.60 0.87
C LYS A 210 -3.72 -16.17 -0.34
N VAL A 211 -3.55 -17.05 -1.33
CA VAL A 211 -2.84 -16.75 -2.58
C VAL A 211 -3.54 -15.65 -3.35
N PHE A 212 -4.86 -15.69 -3.45
CA PHE A 212 -5.66 -14.68 -4.14
C PHE A 212 -5.53 -13.30 -3.47
N ALA A 213 -5.62 -13.23 -2.13
CA ALA A 213 -5.44 -11.98 -1.39
C ALA A 213 -4.03 -11.38 -1.62
N ALA A 214 -3.01 -12.23 -1.55
CA ALA A 214 -1.62 -11.83 -1.79
C ALA A 214 -1.39 -11.36 -3.23
N ALA A 215 -1.92 -12.07 -4.22
CA ALA A 215 -1.80 -11.70 -5.63
C ALA A 215 -2.46 -10.33 -5.90
N ILE A 216 -3.71 -10.14 -5.47
CA ILE A 216 -4.42 -8.86 -5.67
C ILE A 216 -3.74 -7.73 -4.91
N GLY A 217 -3.38 -7.93 -3.64
CA GLY A 217 -2.66 -6.92 -2.88
C GLY A 217 -1.34 -6.52 -3.54
N SER A 218 -0.58 -7.49 -4.05
CA SER A 218 0.69 -7.24 -4.76
C SER A 218 0.48 -6.59 -6.13
N LEU A 219 -0.61 -6.89 -6.86
CA LEU A 219 -1.00 -6.14 -8.06
C LEU A 219 -1.23 -4.67 -7.75
N LEU A 220 -1.96 -4.37 -6.67
CA LEU A 220 -2.17 -2.98 -6.22
C LEU A 220 -0.85 -2.31 -5.82
N MET A 221 0.05 -3.02 -5.11
CA MET A 221 1.40 -2.54 -4.83
C MET A 221 2.15 -2.18 -6.12
N GLY A 222 2.08 -3.04 -7.12
CA GLY A 222 2.69 -2.82 -8.42
C GLY A 222 2.15 -1.58 -9.15
N ILE A 223 0.83 -1.35 -9.08
CA ILE A 223 0.20 -0.14 -9.65
C ILE A 223 0.78 1.11 -8.97
N VAL A 224 0.71 1.17 -7.64
CA VAL A 224 1.21 2.33 -6.88
C VAL A 224 2.70 2.54 -7.13
N GLY A 225 3.51 1.46 -7.10
CA GLY A 225 4.96 1.51 -7.29
C GLY A 225 5.36 2.03 -8.66
N SER A 226 4.72 1.55 -9.73
CA SER A 226 4.99 2.00 -11.08
C SER A 226 4.66 3.49 -11.25
N PHE A 227 3.47 3.93 -10.86
CA PHE A 227 3.13 5.36 -10.95
C PHE A 227 4.03 6.22 -10.05
N TYR A 228 4.42 5.73 -8.87
CA TYR A 228 5.32 6.43 -7.96
C TYR A 228 6.71 6.65 -8.56
N ALA A 229 7.25 5.67 -9.31
CA ALA A 229 8.52 5.80 -10.00
C ALA A 229 8.50 6.93 -11.05
N TYR A 230 7.46 7.01 -11.85
CA TYR A 230 7.31 8.09 -12.86
C TYR A 230 7.00 9.45 -12.22
N TYR A 231 6.28 9.48 -11.10
CA TYR A 231 6.02 10.71 -10.34
C TYR A 231 7.28 11.29 -9.71
N ASN A 232 8.13 10.43 -9.14
CA ASN A 232 9.35 10.88 -8.47
C ASN A 232 10.42 11.40 -9.47
N GLY A 233 10.35 11.01 -10.74
CA GLY A 233 11.28 11.42 -11.79
C GLY A 233 12.65 10.76 -11.71
N LEU A 234 13.04 10.23 -10.55
CA LEU A 234 14.25 9.45 -10.30
C LEU A 234 13.88 8.18 -9.54
N ILE A 235 14.21 7.02 -10.10
CA ILE A 235 14.04 5.74 -9.44
C ILE A 235 15.37 5.26 -8.88
N SER A 236 15.44 5.05 -7.57
CA SER A 236 16.60 4.48 -6.87
C SER A 236 16.15 3.33 -5.95
N PRO A 237 17.07 2.39 -5.59
CA PRO A 237 16.70 1.27 -4.70
C PRO A 237 16.20 1.75 -3.33
N ALA A 238 16.73 2.88 -2.84
CA ALA A 238 16.35 3.47 -1.56
C ALA A 238 14.88 3.89 -1.51
N LEU A 239 14.28 4.24 -2.67
CA LEU A 239 12.87 4.61 -2.77
C LEU A 239 11.92 3.47 -2.38
N PHE A 240 12.34 2.23 -2.59
CA PHE A 240 11.59 1.00 -2.33
C PHE A 240 12.20 0.16 -1.20
N SER A 241 13.00 0.79 -0.33
CA SER A 241 13.63 0.11 0.80
C SER A 241 12.60 -0.25 1.89
N LEU A 242 12.97 -1.21 2.75
CA LEU A 242 12.17 -1.61 3.91
C LEU A 242 11.77 -0.40 4.77
N VAL A 243 12.70 0.52 5.00
CA VAL A 243 12.45 1.70 5.85
C VAL A 243 11.50 2.68 5.17
N SER A 244 11.68 2.89 3.87
CA SER A 244 10.90 3.90 3.12
C SER A 244 9.47 3.48 2.83
N VAL A 245 9.19 2.18 2.66
CA VAL A 245 7.86 1.68 2.28
C VAL A 245 7.29 0.76 3.34
N ASP A 246 7.95 -0.37 3.64
CA ASP A 246 7.33 -1.44 4.43
C ASP A 246 6.97 -0.98 5.84
N ILE A 247 7.92 -0.30 6.53
CA ILE A 247 7.69 0.20 7.89
C ILE A 247 6.59 1.27 7.89
N VAL A 248 6.65 2.24 6.98
CA VAL A 248 5.66 3.32 6.89
C VAL A 248 4.25 2.77 6.61
N VAL A 249 4.14 1.80 5.69
CA VAL A 249 2.87 1.15 5.34
C VAL A 249 2.32 0.33 6.50
N LEU A 250 3.18 -0.42 7.20
CA LEU A 250 2.78 -1.19 8.39
C LEU A 250 2.20 -0.27 9.47
N ILE A 251 2.86 0.88 9.70
CA ILE A 251 2.41 1.88 10.67
C ILE A 251 1.10 2.50 10.24
N THR A 252 1.00 2.90 8.97
CA THR A 252 -0.22 3.46 8.39
C THR A 252 -1.40 2.51 8.60
N LEU A 253 -1.22 1.23 8.31
CA LEU A 253 -2.28 0.23 8.47
C LEU A 253 -2.62 -0.02 9.95
N SER A 254 -1.60 -0.15 10.79
CA SER A 254 -1.78 -0.48 12.21
C SER A 254 -2.43 0.68 12.98
N SER A 255 -1.99 1.91 12.75
CA SER A 255 -2.54 3.12 13.39
C SER A 255 -3.99 3.38 12.97
N GLY A 256 -4.30 3.15 11.69
CA GLY A 256 -5.65 3.35 11.17
C GLY A 256 -6.64 2.28 11.65
N GLY A 257 -6.23 1.03 11.63
CA GLY A 257 -7.05 -0.14 12.01
C GLY A 257 -7.10 -1.20 10.92
N MET A 258 -6.44 -2.31 11.18
CA MET A 258 -6.36 -3.48 10.29
C MET A 258 -7.74 -4.08 10.02
N GLY A 259 -7.93 -4.63 8.82
CA GLY A 259 -9.18 -5.29 8.41
C GLY A 259 -10.37 -4.36 8.19
N THR A 260 -10.17 -3.02 8.23
CA THR A 260 -11.24 -2.05 8.00
C THR A 260 -11.07 -1.30 6.69
N LEU A 261 -12.18 -0.85 6.08
CA LEU A 261 -12.16 -0.12 4.82
C LEU A 261 -11.50 1.26 4.94
N LEU A 262 -11.82 1.99 5.99
CA LEU A 262 -11.36 3.37 6.21
C LEU A 262 -10.10 3.47 7.08
N GLY A 263 -9.67 2.36 7.68
CA GLY A 263 -8.45 2.32 8.49
C GLY A 263 -7.23 2.90 7.79
N PRO A 264 -6.86 2.37 6.61
CA PRO A 264 -5.72 2.89 5.86
C PRO A 264 -5.79 4.39 5.56
N VAL A 265 -7.00 4.93 5.31
CA VAL A 265 -7.20 6.36 5.02
C VAL A 265 -6.92 7.22 6.25
N LEU A 266 -7.45 6.80 7.41
CA LEU A 266 -7.20 7.51 8.67
C LEU A 266 -5.73 7.38 9.11
N GLY A 267 -5.14 6.19 8.95
CA GLY A 267 -3.73 5.96 9.22
C GLY A 267 -2.82 6.79 8.33
N GLY A 268 -3.12 6.89 7.04
CA GLY A 268 -2.38 7.72 6.10
C GLY A 268 -2.41 9.20 6.44
N ALA A 269 -3.57 9.71 6.87
CA ALA A 269 -3.68 11.08 7.35
C ALA A 269 -2.81 11.33 8.60
N VAL A 270 -2.83 10.41 9.56
CA VAL A 270 -2.00 10.52 10.78
C VAL A 270 -0.52 10.47 10.46
N VAL A 271 -0.09 9.51 9.62
CA VAL A 271 1.32 9.38 9.25
C VAL A 271 1.80 10.62 8.49
N ALA A 272 0.98 11.17 7.58
CA ALA A 272 1.32 12.40 6.87
C ALA A 272 1.49 13.61 7.80
N ILE A 273 0.64 13.73 8.82
CA ILE A 273 0.76 14.79 9.84
C ILE A 273 2.03 14.60 10.67
N ILE A 274 2.33 13.35 11.07
CA ILE A 274 3.54 13.04 11.84
C ILE A 274 4.80 13.34 11.03
N ASP A 275 4.83 12.92 9.76
CA ASP A 275 5.97 13.16 8.86
C ASP A 275 6.26 14.66 8.72
N GLU A 276 5.19 15.46 8.61
CA GLU A 276 5.32 16.91 8.53
C GLU A 276 5.80 17.55 9.83
N LEU A 277 5.30 17.09 10.99
CA LEU A 277 5.71 17.58 12.30
C LEU A 277 7.18 17.24 12.62
N VAL A 278 7.67 16.11 12.10
CA VAL A 278 9.04 15.63 12.34
C VAL A 278 10.05 16.25 11.39
N ARG A 279 9.62 16.69 10.21
CA ARG A 279 10.48 17.27 9.17
C ARG A 279 11.44 18.39 9.64
N PRO A 280 11.05 19.35 10.52
CA PRO A 280 11.94 20.41 10.97
C PRO A 280 13.14 19.93 11.78
N PHE A 281 13.13 18.70 12.32
CA PHE A 281 14.19 18.17 13.17
C PHE A 281 15.44 17.70 12.38
N GLY A 282 15.46 17.80 11.05
CA GLY A 282 16.61 17.52 10.21
C GLY A 282 17.15 16.10 10.40
N GLN A 283 18.43 15.95 10.82
CA GLN A 283 19.05 14.64 11.01
C GLN A 283 18.46 13.83 12.18
N LEU A 284 17.82 14.48 13.16
CA LEU A 284 17.16 13.82 14.28
C LEU A 284 15.78 13.28 13.92
N ASN A 285 15.32 13.54 12.70
CA ASN A 285 14.01 13.17 12.24
C ASN A 285 13.74 11.65 12.39
N VAL A 286 14.74 10.79 12.11
CA VAL A 286 14.61 9.34 12.26
C VAL A 286 14.37 8.91 13.71
N LEU A 287 15.05 9.53 14.66
CA LEU A 287 14.88 9.27 16.09
C LEU A 287 13.51 9.75 16.60
N VAL A 288 13.13 10.98 16.24
CA VAL A 288 11.84 11.57 16.64
C VAL A 288 10.69 10.78 16.02
N TYR A 289 10.82 10.40 14.75
CA TYR A 289 9.85 9.55 14.05
C TYR A 289 9.70 8.19 14.75
N GLY A 290 10.79 7.51 15.06
CA GLY A 290 10.78 6.25 15.78
C GLY A 290 10.14 6.35 17.18
N ALA A 291 10.45 7.41 17.93
CA ALA A 291 9.86 7.66 19.25
C ALA A 291 8.34 7.92 19.14
N LEU A 292 7.91 8.77 18.19
CA LEU A 292 6.49 9.03 17.94
C LEU A 292 5.74 7.76 17.55
N LEU A 293 6.37 6.88 16.77
CA LEU A 293 5.79 5.60 16.40
C LEU A 293 5.56 4.69 17.60
N ILE A 294 6.54 4.60 18.52
CA ILE A 294 6.41 3.80 19.75
C ILE A 294 5.24 4.33 20.57
N VAL A 295 5.14 5.65 20.74
CA VAL A 295 4.03 6.29 21.45
C VAL A 295 2.70 6.00 20.77
N LEU A 296 2.63 6.11 19.44
CA LEU A 296 1.43 5.85 18.66
C LEU A 296 0.95 4.40 18.78
N PHE A 297 1.88 3.43 18.70
CA PHE A 297 1.55 2.02 18.89
C PHE A 297 1.12 1.71 20.33
N ALA A 298 1.74 2.34 21.33
CA ALA A 298 1.36 2.17 22.72
C ALA A 298 -0.02 2.75 23.02
N ALA A 299 -0.33 3.94 22.45
CA ALA A 299 -1.59 4.63 22.66
C ALA A 299 -2.76 4.01 21.87
N PHE A 300 -2.52 3.58 20.62
CA PHE A 300 -3.56 3.12 19.69
C PHE A 300 -3.47 1.62 19.37
N ARG A 301 -3.27 0.78 20.37
CA ARG A 301 -3.22 -0.69 20.22
C ARG A 301 -4.37 -1.31 19.42
N GLN A 302 -5.55 -0.69 19.39
CA GLN A 302 -6.75 -1.20 18.70
C GLN A 302 -7.05 -0.45 17.38
N GLY A 303 -6.17 0.48 16.96
CA GLY A 303 -6.36 1.34 15.79
C GLY A 303 -7.42 2.43 15.98
N LEU A 304 -7.27 3.52 15.24
CA LEU A 304 -8.15 4.72 15.32
C LEU A 304 -9.62 4.41 15.03
N VAL A 305 -9.89 3.52 14.06
CA VAL A 305 -11.28 3.15 13.71
C VAL A 305 -12.02 2.53 14.90
N SER A 306 -11.35 1.70 15.73
CA SER A 306 -12.01 1.10 16.90
C SER A 306 -12.29 2.13 17.98
N VAL A 307 -11.42 3.12 18.17
CA VAL A 307 -11.63 4.22 19.10
C VAL A 307 -12.82 5.09 18.65
N LEU A 308 -12.87 5.47 17.38
CA LEU A 308 -13.98 6.22 16.80
C LEU A 308 -15.32 5.47 16.92
N ARG A 309 -15.33 4.16 16.68
CA ARG A 309 -16.55 3.34 16.85
C ARG A 309 -17.04 3.31 18.30
N LYS A 310 -16.12 3.26 19.28
CA LYS A 310 -16.49 3.34 20.71
C LYS A 310 -17.07 4.70 21.05
N MET A 311 -16.49 5.79 20.55
CA MET A 311 -17.00 7.16 20.79
C MET A 311 -18.39 7.36 20.18
N VAL A 312 -18.62 6.91 18.95
CA VAL A 312 -19.92 7.02 18.27
C VAL A 312 -21.00 6.14 18.95
N LYS A 313 -20.66 4.93 19.42
CA LYS A 313 -21.59 4.09 20.18
C LYS A 313 -21.96 4.66 21.55
N PHE A 314 -21.13 5.50 22.15
CA PHE A 314 -21.40 6.14 23.44
C PHE A 314 -22.39 7.32 23.31
N GLN A 315 -22.64 7.81 22.10
CA GLN A 315 -23.58 8.91 21.82
C GLN A 315 -25.00 8.44 21.41
N ILE A 316 -25.22 7.13 21.32
CA ILE A 316 -26.57 6.57 21.03
C ILE A 316 -26.97 5.79 22.28
N PRO A 317 -27.93 6.33 23.14
CA PRO A 317 -28.44 5.62 24.29
C PRO A 317 -29.26 4.39 23.88
#